data_5ee717de3a086e52cbdc307079c743db
#
_entry.id   5ee717de3a086e52cbdc307079c743db
#
_cell.length_a   1.000
_cell.length_b   1.000
_cell.length_c   1.000
_cell.angle_alpha   90.00
_cell.angle_beta   90.00
_cell.angle_gamma   90.00
#
_symmetry.space_group_name_H-M   'P 1'
#
loop_
_entity.id
_entity.type
_entity.pdbx_description
1 polymer ?
#
loop_
_entity_poly.entity_id
_entity_poly.type
_entity_poly.pdbx_seq_one_letter_code
_entity_poly.pdbx_strand_id
1 'polypeptide(L)'
;GFNLSARGDIPFVIDGEPLDFSQCFGHHGILFSGVPNMAWVFGYLRTSWTMRADLVCGFVCRLLKHMDEIGADVVTAELREEDHDMSALPFIDPENFNAGYLTRKMHIMPKQGDREPWTFSQNYYTEKDLIEGADLEDGTLVYRYSMQPTLETTIRHKIEDLHS
;
A
#
# COMPACT_ATOMS: atom_id res chain seq x y z
N GLY A 1 0.43 -28.41 7.75
CA GLY A 1 1.16 -27.36 7.05
C GLY A 1 0.46 -26.01 7.20
N PHE A 2 1.13 -24.93 6.88
CA PHE A 2 0.54 -23.60 6.92
C PHE A 2 -0.61 -23.49 5.90
N ASN A 3 -1.75 -22.93 6.35
CA ASN A 3 -2.78 -22.43 5.48
C ASN A 3 -2.60 -20.91 5.38
N LEU A 4 -2.02 -20.45 4.29
CA LEU A 4 -1.81 -19.03 4.08
C LEU A 4 -3.16 -18.36 3.86
N SER A 5 -3.45 -17.40 4.68
CA SER A 5 -4.59 -16.51 4.56
C SER A 5 -4.06 -15.13 4.28
N ALA A 6 -4.41 -14.57 3.15
CA ALA A 6 -4.03 -13.19 2.87
C ALA A 6 -4.79 -12.28 3.83
N ARG A 7 -4.05 -11.52 4.64
CA ARG A 7 -4.61 -10.52 5.59
C ARG A 7 -5.62 -11.10 6.59
N GLY A 8 -5.47 -12.38 6.98
CA GLY A 8 -6.35 -13.01 7.96
C GLY A 8 -7.78 -13.26 7.48
N ASP A 9 -8.01 -13.33 6.17
CA ASP A 9 -9.35 -13.47 5.54
C ASP A 9 -10.33 -12.35 5.94
N ILE A 10 -9.80 -11.18 6.32
CA ILE A 10 -10.61 -9.99 6.62
C ILE A 10 -11.20 -9.46 5.31
N PRO A 11 -12.55 -9.33 5.22
CA PRO A 11 -13.16 -8.72 4.04
C PRO A 11 -12.89 -7.21 4.03
N PHE A 12 -12.50 -6.70 2.88
CA PHE A 12 -12.34 -5.27 2.63
C PHE A 12 -13.39 -4.82 1.62
N VAL A 13 -13.95 -3.65 1.84
CA VAL A 13 -14.94 -3.02 0.97
C VAL A 13 -14.46 -1.58 0.73
N ILE A 14 -14.40 -1.17 -0.53
CA ILE A 14 -14.06 0.20 -0.92
C ILE A 14 -15.23 0.73 -1.74
N ASP A 15 -15.80 1.86 -1.34
CA ASP A 15 -16.94 2.52 -2.00
C ASP A 15 -18.14 1.58 -2.24
N GLY A 16 -18.36 0.63 -1.32
CA GLY A 16 -19.45 -0.33 -1.38
C GLY A 16 -19.13 -1.62 -2.15
N GLU A 17 -17.98 -1.70 -2.83
CA GLU A 17 -17.57 -2.87 -3.62
C GLU A 17 -16.54 -3.72 -2.85
N PRO A 18 -16.70 -5.06 -2.86
CA PRO A 18 -15.72 -5.97 -2.27
C PRO A 18 -14.36 -5.85 -2.97
N LEU A 19 -13.29 -5.71 -2.19
CA LEU A 19 -11.94 -5.64 -2.71
C LEU A 19 -11.35 -7.03 -2.97
N ASP A 20 -10.96 -7.30 -4.21
CA ASP A 20 -10.14 -8.46 -4.58
C ASP A 20 -8.66 -8.05 -4.66
N PHE A 21 -7.90 -8.36 -3.62
CA PHE A 21 -6.47 -8.05 -3.58
C PHE A 21 -5.64 -8.76 -4.65
N SER A 22 -6.13 -9.86 -5.22
CA SER A 22 -5.42 -10.54 -6.30
C SER A 22 -5.37 -9.71 -7.59
N GLN A 23 -6.17 -8.67 -7.67
CA GLN A 23 -6.17 -7.72 -8.79
C GLN A 23 -5.28 -6.51 -8.54
N CYS A 24 -4.84 -6.28 -7.29
CA CYS A 24 -4.01 -5.13 -6.93
C CYS A 24 -2.53 -5.37 -7.25
N PHE A 25 -1.85 -4.31 -7.66
CA PHE A 25 -0.39 -4.27 -7.72
C PHE A 25 0.19 -3.73 -6.40
N GLY A 26 1.28 -4.33 -5.94
CA GLY A 26 1.99 -3.87 -4.75
C GLY A 26 2.97 -2.75 -5.08
N HIS A 27 2.74 -1.55 -4.58
CA HIS A 27 3.68 -0.43 -4.63
C HIS A 27 4.77 -0.65 -3.59
N HIS A 28 6.00 -0.92 -4.03
CA HIS A 28 7.10 -1.44 -3.20
C HIS A 28 6.70 -2.65 -2.32
N GLY A 29 5.63 -3.37 -2.67
CA GLY A 29 5.05 -4.41 -1.82
C GLY A 29 4.58 -3.91 -0.44
N ILE A 30 4.32 -2.61 -0.29
CA ILE A 30 3.89 -1.93 0.96
C ILE A 30 2.46 -1.44 0.84
N LEU A 31 2.15 -0.66 -0.20
CA LEU A 31 0.80 -0.20 -0.50
C LEU A 31 0.21 -1.04 -1.63
N PHE A 32 -1.07 -0.88 -1.89
CA PHE A 32 -1.76 -1.61 -2.97
C PHE A 32 -2.48 -0.64 -3.89
N SER A 33 -2.41 -0.90 -5.20
CA SER A 33 -3.11 -0.09 -6.18
C SER A 33 -4.61 -0.04 -5.91
N GLY A 34 -5.18 1.17 -5.88
CA GLY A 34 -6.59 1.40 -5.62
C GLY A 34 -7.05 1.23 -4.16
N VAL A 35 -6.13 0.98 -3.21
CA VAL A 35 -6.48 0.79 -1.79
C VAL A 35 -6.02 1.99 -0.99
N PRO A 36 -6.94 2.82 -0.46
CA PRO A 36 -6.59 4.01 0.28
C PRO A 36 -6.07 3.69 1.69
N ASN A 37 -5.12 4.48 2.17
CA ASN A 37 -4.65 4.53 3.57
C ASN A 37 -4.28 3.17 4.18
N MET A 38 -3.82 2.22 3.38
CA MET A 38 -3.46 0.89 3.86
C MET A 38 -2.00 0.58 3.54
N ALA A 39 -1.22 0.27 4.56
CA ALA A 39 0.12 -0.29 4.42
C ALA A 39 0.16 -1.72 4.97
N TRP A 40 0.90 -2.59 4.29
CA TRP A 40 1.05 -3.98 4.66
C TRP A 40 2.50 -4.35 4.93
N VAL A 41 2.76 -4.96 6.07
CA VAL A 41 4.07 -5.47 6.41
C VAL A 41 4.15 -6.95 6.02
N PHE A 42 4.84 -7.22 4.91
CA PHE A 42 5.24 -8.56 4.54
C PHE A 42 6.77 -8.62 4.56
N GLY A 43 7.34 -9.42 5.43
CA GLY A 43 8.77 -9.47 5.64
C GLY A 43 9.53 -10.33 4.64
N TYR A 44 10.83 -10.45 4.84
CA TYR A 44 11.66 -11.32 4.01
C TYR A 44 11.46 -12.80 4.38
N LEU A 45 11.37 -13.66 3.38
CA LEU A 45 11.18 -15.10 3.56
C LEU A 45 12.49 -15.84 3.80
N ARG A 46 13.62 -15.31 3.35
CA ARG A 46 14.95 -15.95 3.41
C ARG A 46 15.94 -15.21 4.31
N THR A 47 15.50 -14.15 4.98
CA THR A 47 16.30 -13.39 5.95
C THR A 47 15.39 -12.88 7.07
N SER A 48 15.88 -11.97 7.93
CA SER A 48 15.09 -11.48 9.06
C SER A 48 13.84 -10.72 8.58
N TRP A 49 12.68 -11.16 9.03
CA TRP A 49 11.39 -10.49 8.81
C TRP A 49 11.43 -9.03 9.24
N THR A 50 12.07 -8.77 10.38
CA THR A 50 12.12 -7.44 10.99
C THR A 50 12.89 -6.42 10.18
N MET A 51 13.87 -6.85 9.38
CA MET A 51 14.62 -5.93 8.50
C MET A 51 13.69 -5.23 7.51
N ARG A 52 12.72 -5.96 6.95
CA ARG A 52 11.75 -5.34 6.04
C ARG A 52 10.68 -4.56 6.80
N ALA A 53 10.25 -5.05 7.95
CA ALA A 53 9.33 -4.31 8.80
C ALA A 53 9.87 -2.90 9.14
N ASP A 54 11.17 -2.80 9.39
CA ASP A 54 11.85 -1.53 9.68
C ASP A 54 11.83 -0.58 8.48
N LEU A 55 12.12 -1.08 7.27
CA LEU A 55 12.01 -0.30 6.02
C LEU A 55 10.58 0.18 5.78
N VAL A 56 9.59 -0.69 5.97
CA VAL A 56 8.17 -0.35 5.80
C VAL A 56 7.75 0.72 6.81
N CYS A 57 8.15 0.59 8.08
CA CYS A 57 7.86 1.59 9.10
C CYS A 57 8.49 2.95 8.76
N GLY A 58 9.75 2.96 8.31
CA GLY A 58 10.43 4.17 7.86
C GLY A 58 9.71 4.84 6.69
N PHE A 59 9.28 4.07 5.70
CA PHE A 59 8.49 4.57 4.57
C PHE A 59 7.16 5.17 5.03
N VAL A 60 6.40 4.45 5.85
CA VAL A 60 5.10 4.91 6.36
C VAL A 60 5.25 6.19 7.20
N CYS A 61 6.28 6.30 8.04
CA CYS A 61 6.54 7.51 8.80
C CYS A 61 6.83 8.73 7.90
N ARG A 62 7.63 8.54 6.83
CA ARG A 62 7.88 9.61 5.85
C ARG A 62 6.61 10.00 5.10
N LEU A 63 5.82 8.99 4.71
CA LEU A 63 4.54 9.20 4.02
C LEU A 63 3.56 10.00 4.88
N LEU A 64 3.38 9.62 6.15
CA LEU A 64 2.50 10.34 7.07
C LEU A 64 2.98 11.79 7.31
N LYS A 65 4.29 11.97 7.48
CA LYS A 65 4.85 13.32 7.61
C LYS A 65 4.60 14.18 6.37
N HIS A 66 4.80 13.61 5.18
CA HIS A 66 4.51 14.30 3.92
C HIS A 66 3.02 14.64 3.80
N MET A 67 2.12 13.71 4.13
CA MET A 67 0.67 13.96 4.16
C MET A 67 0.30 15.10 5.11
N ASP A 68 0.89 15.15 6.31
CA ASP A 68 0.69 16.25 7.26
C ASP A 68 1.16 17.60 6.68
N GLU A 69 2.34 17.62 6.03
CA GLU A 69 2.92 18.82 5.43
C GLU A 69 2.05 19.39 4.29
N ILE A 70 1.42 18.54 3.49
CA ILE A 70 0.54 18.96 2.39
C ILE A 70 -0.95 19.03 2.79
N GLY A 71 -1.29 18.62 4.02
CA GLY A 71 -2.67 18.61 4.54
C GLY A 71 -3.56 17.55 3.92
N ALA A 72 -3.00 16.45 3.42
CA ALA A 72 -3.76 15.35 2.82
C ALA A 72 -4.24 14.36 3.87
N ASP A 73 -5.47 13.86 3.72
CA ASP A 73 -6.08 12.87 4.62
C ASP A 73 -6.09 11.46 4.02
N VAL A 74 -5.99 11.36 2.71
CA VAL A 74 -6.04 10.09 1.99
C VAL A 74 -4.87 10.01 1.02
N VAL A 75 -4.20 8.88 1.01
CA VAL A 75 -3.23 8.49 -0.02
C VAL A 75 -3.64 7.16 -0.63
N THR A 76 -3.59 7.07 -1.94
CA THR A 76 -3.85 5.84 -2.68
C THR A 76 -2.73 5.64 -3.70
N ALA A 77 -2.15 4.44 -3.74
CA ALA A 77 -1.25 4.08 -4.83
C ALA A 77 -2.09 3.84 -6.10
N GLU A 78 -1.77 4.50 -7.19
CA GLU A 78 -2.48 4.40 -8.46
C GLU A 78 -1.50 4.18 -9.62
N LEU A 79 -1.88 3.33 -10.57
CA LEU A 79 -1.10 3.11 -11.79
C LEU A 79 -1.14 4.39 -12.64
N ARG A 80 0.03 4.87 -13.06
CA ARG A 80 0.12 5.95 -14.04
C ARG A 80 -0.27 5.42 -15.42
N GLU A 81 -0.53 6.28 -16.38
CA GLU A 81 -0.88 5.86 -17.74
C GLU A 81 0.22 4.96 -18.34
N GLU A 82 1.46 5.27 -18.08
CA GLU A 82 2.63 4.48 -18.51
C GLU A 82 2.79 3.14 -17.81
N ASP A 83 2.08 2.89 -16.72
CA ASP A 83 2.12 1.63 -15.98
C ASP A 83 1.05 0.61 -16.46
N HIS A 84 0.09 1.05 -17.29
CA HIS A 84 -1.00 0.18 -17.74
C HIS A 84 -0.57 -0.94 -18.69
N ASP A 85 0.60 -0.83 -19.34
CA ASP A 85 1.18 -1.86 -20.17
C ASP A 85 2.10 -2.82 -19.42
N MET A 86 2.23 -2.62 -18.09
CA MET A 86 3.10 -3.38 -17.20
C MET A 86 2.70 -4.85 -17.13
N SER A 87 3.68 -5.73 -17.19
CA SER A 87 3.46 -7.18 -17.03
C SER A 87 3.13 -7.51 -15.58
N ALA A 88 2.03 -8.25 -15.38
CA ALA A 88 1.69 -8.75 -14.06
C ALA A 88 2.53 -9.98 -13.70
N LEU A 89 3.29 -9.90 -12.63
CA LEU A 89 4.13 -10.96 -12.10
C LEU A 89 3.60 -11.47 -10.75
N PRO A 90 3.90 -12.72 -10.37
CA PRO A 90 3.56 -13.22 -9.04
C PRO A 90 4.15 -12.36 -7.93
N PHE A 91 3.43 -12.15 -6.83
CA PHE A 91 3.91 -11.35 -5.69
C PHE A 91 5.23 -11.86 -5.11
N ILE A 92 5.41 -13.18 -5.07
CA ILE A 92 6.68 -13.83 -4.76
C ILE A 92 7.12 -14.62 -5.98
N ASP A 93 8.33 -14.35 -6.45
CA ASP A 93 8.93 -15.10 -7.54
C ASP A 93 9.14 -16.57 -7.09
N PRO A 94 8.51 -17.55 -7.77
CA PRO A 94 8.65 -18.98 -7.43
C PRO A 94 10.09 -19.50 -7.56
N GLU A 95 10.93 -18.88 -8.35
CA GLU A 95 12.35 -19.25 -8.48
C GLU A 95 13.13 -18.85 -7.23
N ASN A 96 12.74 -17.75 -6.58
CA ASN A 96 13.35 -17.29 -5.34
C ASN A 96 12.84 -18.03 -4.10
N PHE A 97 11.53 -18.37 -4.08
CA PHE A 97 10.93 -19.07 -2.95
C PHE A 97 9.70 -19.86 -3.38
N ASN A 98 9.77 -21.20 -3.30
CA ASN A 98 8.76 -22.13 -3.82
C ASN A 98 8.10 -23.01 -2.74
N ALA A 99 8.00 -22.53 -1.50
CA ALA A 99 7.31 -23.27 -0.47
C ALA A 99 5.86 -23.58 -0.85
N GLY A 100 5.45 -24.85 -0.77
CA GLY A 100 4.17 -25.33 -1.29
C GLY A 100 2.93 -24.61 -0.72
N TYR A 101 3.00 -24.06 0.52
CA TYR A 101 1.90 -23.28 1.08
C TYR A 101 1.73 -21.91 0.40
N LEU A 102 2.82 -21.29 -0.05
CA LEU A 102 2.79 -20.05 -0.83
C LEU A 102 2.29 -20.32 -2.25
N THR A 103 2.86 -21.30 -2.92
CA THR A 103 2.51 -21.65 -4.30
C THR A 103 1.01 -21.94 -4.43
N ARG A 104 0.42 -22.69 -3.47
CA ARG A 104 -1.02 -22.99 -3.48
C ARG A 104 -1.91 -21.77 -3.30
N LYS A 105 -1.40 -20.71 -2.69
CA LYS A 105 -2.17 -19.51 -2.34
C LYS A 105 -1.72 -18.26 -3.10
N MET A 106 -0.82 -18.39 -4.05
CA MET A 106 -0.35 -17.26 -4.84
C MET A 106 -1.48 -16.54 -5.59
N HIS A 107 -2.52 -17.29 -5.96
CA HIS A 107 -3.69 -16.74 -6.67
C HIS A 107 -4.54 -15.75 -5.84
N ILE A 108 -4.38 -15.73 -4.50
CA ILE A 108 -5.06 -14.76 -3.62
C ILE A 108 -4.15 -13.62 -3.20
N MET A 109 -2.87 -13.68 -3.57
CA MET A 109 -1.89 -12.63 -3.27
C MET A 109 -2.01 -11.49 -4.29
N PRO A 110 -1.60 -10.28 -3.94
CA PRO A 110 -1.49 -9.20 -4.92
C PRO A 110 -0.46 -9.57 -6.00
N LYS A 111 -0.39 -8.75 -7.03
CA LYS A 111 0.60 -8.85 -8.10
C LYS A 111 1.77 -7.92 -7.83
N GLN A 112 2.91 -8.21 -8.45
CA GLN A 112 3.92 -7.19 -8.69
C GLN A 112 3.99 -6.90 -10.19
N GLY A 113 4.59 -5.76 -10.53
CA GLY A 113 4.87 -5.38 -11.90
C GLY A 113 6.28 -5.74 -12.32
N ASP A 114 6.65 -5.34 -13.52
CA ASP A 114 7.99 -5.49 -14.11
C ASP A 114 8.84 -4.22 -14.01
N ARG A 115 8.35 -3.18 -13.34
CA ARG A 115 9.03 -1.89 -13.15
C ARG A 115 8.73 -1.25 -11.80
N GLU A 116 9.63 -0.37 -11.35
CA GLU A 116 9.44 0.40 -10.13
C GLU A 116 8.31 1.45 -10.29
N PRO A 117 7.58 1.72 -9.23
CA PRO A 117 7.70 1.19 -7.86
C PRO A 117 6.87 -0.09 -7.58
N TRP A 118 6.43 -0.77 -8.65
CA TRP A 118 5.50 -1.91 -8.56
C TRP A 118 6.19 -3.27 -8.34
N THR A 119 7.45 -3.24 -7.92
CA THR A 119 8.27 -4.45 -7.69
C THR A 119 8.38 -4.83 -6.21
N PHE A 120 8.71 -6.10 -5.98
CA PHE A 120 8.97 -6.66 -4.65
C PHE A 120 10.04 -7.76 -4.76
N SER A 121 11.31 -7.38 -4.59
CA SER A 121 12.44 -8.26 -4.92
C SER A 121 12.80 -9.29 -3.87
N GLN A 122 12.33 -9.19 -2.64
CA GLN A 122 12.76 -10.01 -1.49
C GLN A 122 14.27 -9.91 -1.20
N ASN A 123 14.94 -8.84 -1.67
CA ASN A 123 16.34 -8.57 -1.45
C ASN A 123 16.52 -7.28 -0.64
N TYR A 124 17.00 -7.41 0.59
CA TYR A 124 17.14 -6.28 1.52
C TYR A 124 18.00 -5.14 0.96
N TYR A 125 19.14 -5.46 0.33
CA TYR A 125 20.05 -4.41 -0.12
C TYR A 125 19.46 -3.61 -1.28
N THR A 126 18.77 -4.28 -2.20
CA THR A 126 18.07 -3.63 -3.30
C THR A 126 16.89 -2.81 -2.80
N GLU A 127 16.04 -3.42 -1.95
CA GLU A 127 14.83 -2.76 -1.44
C GLU A 127 15.14 -1.61 -0.48
N LYS A 128 16.24 -1.68 0.29
CA LYS A 128 16.63 -0.61 1.17
C LYS A 128 16.80 0.71 0.41
N ASP A 129 17.63 0.70 -0.63
CA ASP A 129 17.90 1.91 -1.40
C ASP A 129 16.64 2.42 -2.12
N LEU A 130 15.83 1.52 -2.68
CA LEU A 130 14.57 1.87 -3.36
C LEU A 130 13.53 2.45 -2.39
N ILE A 131 13.32 1.81 -1.24
CA ILE A 131 12.30 2.23 -0.28
C ILE A 131 12.75 3.51 0.45
N GLU A 132 13.99 3.61 0.90
CA GLU A 132 14.50 4.80 1.57
C GLU A 132 14.58 6.01 0.63
N GLY A 133 14.90 5.79 -0.65
CA GLY A 133 14.97 6.81 -1.70
C GLY A 133 13.67 7.06 -2.45
N ALA A 134 12.57 6.39 -2.09
CA ALA A 134 11.31 6.52 -2.81
C ALA A 134 10.81 7.97 -2.84
N ASP A 135 10.52 8.46 -4.04
CA ASP A 135 9.89 9.75 -4.27
C ASP A 135 8.39 9.62 -3.98
N LEU A 136 7.90 10.43 -3.05
CA LEU A 136 6.49 10.43 -2.66
C LEU A 136 5.60 11.28 -3.60
N GLU A 137 6.20 11.95 -4.59
CA GLU A 137 5.51 12.82 -5.56
C GLU A 137 5.74 12.39 -7.02
N ASP A 138 6.14 11.14 -7.26
CA ASP A 138 6.41 10.60 -8.60
C ASP A 138 5.16 10.34 -9.46
N GLY A 139 3.98 10.66 -8.91
CA GLY A 139 2.68 10.47 -9.55
C GLY A 139 2.05 9.09 -9.36
N THR A 140 2.71 8.16 -8.65
CA THR A 140 2.13 6.87 -8.26
C THR A 140 1.35 6.94 -6.95
N LEU A 141 1.57 7.98 -6.15
CA LEU A 141 0.82 8.27 -4.93
C LEU A 141 -0.14 9.43 -5.17
N VAL A 142 -1.42 9.14 -5.14
CA VAL A 142 -2.49 10.14 -5.31
C VAL A 142 -3.00 10.56 -3.96
N TYR A 143 -2.89 11.86 -3.67
CA TYR A 143 -3.30 12.47 -2.41
C TYR A 143 -4.67 13.12 -2.54
N ARG A 144 -5.54 12.89 -1.55
CA ARG A 144 -6.87 13.51 -1.49
C ARG A 144 -7.05 14.19 -0.14
N TYR A 145 -7.87 15.22 -0.16
CA TYR A 145 -8.13 16.10 0.96
C TYR A 145 -9.59 15.95 1.34
N SER A 146 -9.90 15.70 2.63
CA SER A 146 -11.25 15.83 3.10
C SER A 146 -11.69 17.29 2.92
N MET A 147 -12.91 17.51 2.47
CA MET A 147 -13.45 18.84 2.48
C MET A 147 -13.42 19.36 3.91
N GLN A 148 -12.56 20.33 4.20
CA GLN A 148 -12.62 21.05 5.47
C GLN A 148 -14.05 21.57 5.63
N PRO A 149 -14.68 21.40 6.80
CA PRO A 149 -15.99 21.98 7.02
C PRO A 149 -15.91 23.47 6.63
N THR A 150 -16.72 23.88 5.69
CA THR A 150 -16.75 25.28 5.27
C THR A 150 -16.93 26.16 6.49
N LEU A 151 -16.41 27.40 6.46
CA LEU A 151 -16.55 28.35 7.57
C LEU A 151 -18.01 28.41 8.06
N GLU A 152 -18.97 28.27 7.15
CA GLU A 152 -20.42 28.20 7.44
C GLU A 152 -20.80 26.99 8.32
N THR A 153 -20.22 25.80 8.06
CA THR A 153 -20.48 24.60 8.87
C THR A 153 -19.90 24.73 10.27
N THR A 154 -18.72 25.33 10.38
CA THR A 154 -18.06 25.59 11.67
C THR A 154 -18.80 26.65 12.48
N ILE A 155 -19.32 27.69 11.84
CA ILE A 155 -20.13 28.73 12.49
C ILE A 155 -21.46 28.15 12.96
N ARG A 156 -22.12 27.33 12.14
CA ARG A 156 -23.39 26.69 12.50
C ARG A 156 -23.25 25.81 13.76
N HIS A 157 -22.23 24.95 13.83
CA HIS A 157 -21.97 24.14 15.03
C HIS A 157 -21.71 24.98 16.28
N LYS A 158 -20.91 26.04 16.16
CA LYS A 158 -20.65 26.96 17.28
C LYS A 158 -21.90 27.72 17.75
N ILE A 159 -22.85 27.99 16.86
CA ILE A 159 -24.12 28.65 17.23
C ILE A 159 -25.06 27.67 17.92
N GLU A 160 -25.12 26.42 17.47
CA GLU A 160 -25.91 25.35 18.10
C GLU A 160 -25.43 25.04 19.51
N ASP A 161 -24.11 25.00 19.74
CA ASP A 161 -23.50 24.78 21.07
C ASP A 161 -23.72 25.94 22.05
N LEU A 162 -23.98 27.15 21.55
CA LEU A 162 -24.27 28.33 22.39
C LEU A 162 -25.74 28.43 22.81
N HIS A 163 -26.63 27.60 22.21
CA HIS A 163 -28.06 27.61 22.50
C HIS A 163 -28.55 26.33 23.22
N SER A 164 -27.63 25.42 23.59
CA SER A 164 -27.84 24.24 24.40
C SER A 164 -27.26 24.39 25.80
#